data_4c27c8b08d99203c00edefbace184844
#
_entry.id   4c27c8b08d99203c00edefbace184844
#
_cell.length_a   1.000
_cell.length_b   1.000
_cell.length_c   1.000
_cell.angle_alpha   90.00
_cell.angle_beta   90.00
_cell.angle_gamma   90.00
#
_symmetry.space_group_name_H-M   'P 1'
#
loop_
_entity.id
_entity.type
_entity.pdbx_description
1 polymer ?
#
loop_
_entity_poly.entity_id
_entity_poly.type
_entity_poly.pdbx_seq_one_letter_code
_entity_poly.pdbx_strand_id
1 'polypeptide(L)'
;MKRRKSVSSTLAKQTFQSISEDTQDSSYEEAAEEFFRHCKIKGLSSETVKFYEKELKQMRRALSEVEAPLENVRQIQTIHIEDFVEYQQGLGRAINTINSRLRAGRTFFNFCLRKKYIDVNPFDGIQQLRKRHEVGPTFSKGQLKRLLNAPDVTTFVGLRDLSLMLTFAHTGVRLTELTSLRVQDVTFDGKGAINVQRAKNRFARRIPLTNHLKKVLRAYMEERGALEHDILFINVEDNPINQRTIQERLKHYGKVTNVQKEVSVSPHAFRRTFCRIKVEAGTNLFVLQRLTGHQSLEILKRYVEIYGKDLEDAIEQGFDY
;
A
#
# COMPACT_ATOMS: atom_id res chain seq x y z
N MET A 1 -13.71 -74.03 -11.90
CA MET A 1 -13.47 -72.59 -11.60
C MET A 1 -12.04 -72.21 -11.99
N LYS A 2 -11.81 -71.52 -13.12
CA LYS A 2 -10.46 -71.02 -13.52
C LYS A 2 -10.17 -69.73 -12.81
N ARG A 3 -9.19 -69.72 -11.85
CA ARG A 3 -8.69 -68.52 -11.23
C ARG A 3 -7.92 -67.67 -12.30
N ARG A 4 -8.33 -66.41 -12.55
CA ARG A 4 -7.56 -65.46 -13.35
C ARG A 4 -6.26 -65.14 -12.62
N LYS A 5 -5.14 -65.65 -13.16
CA LYS A 5 -3.79 -65.37 -12.64
C LYS A 5 -3.06 -64.39 -13.58
N SER A 6 -3.10 -63.16 -13.38
CA SER A 6 -2.35 -62.09 -14.01
C SER A 6 -3.14 -61.19 -14.99
N VAL A 7 -3.15 -59.93 -14.72
CA VAL A 7 -3.39 -58.83 -15.67
C VAL A 7 -2.10 -58.64 -16.48
N SER A 8 -2.22 -58.45 -17.80
CA SER A 8 -1.06 -58.20 -18.67
C SER A 8 -0.22 -57.05 -18.11
N SER A 9 1.04 -57.34 -17.79
CA SER A 9 1.96 -56.38 -17.14
C SER A 9 2.18 -55.11 -17.93
N THR A 10 1.91 -55.12 -19.23
CA THR A 10 2.04 -53.97 -20.16
C THR A 10 0.89 -52.95 -19.99
N LEU A 11 -0.34 -53.43 -19.87
CA LEU A 11 -1.51 -52.55 -19.66
C LEU A 11 -1.48 -51.91 -18.25
N ALA A 12 -1.12 -52.68 -17.22
CA ALA A 12 -0.95 -52.15 -15.87
C ALA A 12 0.18 -51.12 -15.80
N LYS A 13 1.31 -51.37 -16.48
CA LYS A 13 2.41 -50.36 -16.58
C LYS A 13 2.00 -49.13 -17.35
N GLN A 14 1.28 -49.25 -18.47
CA GLN A 14 0.77 -48.10 -19.22
C GLN A 14 -0.27 -47.30 -18.45
N THR A 15 -1.19 -47.96 -17.72
CA THR A 15 -2.17 -47.30 -16.87
C THR A 15 -1.52 -46.64 -15.66
N PHE A 16 -0.50 -47.26 -15.07
CA PHE A 16 0.27 -46.66 -13.99
C PHE A 16 1.16 -45.50 -14.48
N GLN A 17 1.77 -45.60 -15.67
CA GLN A 17 2.48 -44.49 -16.31
C GLN A 17 1.57 -43.31 -16.64
N SER A 18 0.36 -43.54 -17.19
CA SER A 18 -0.59 -42.46 -17.48
C SER A 18 -1.18 -41.80 -16.20
N ILE A 19 -1.17 -42.48 -15.05
CA ILE A 19 -1.56 -41.92 -13.76
C ILE A 19 -0.40 -41.11 -13.14
N SER A 20 0.85 -41.49 -13.43
CA SER A 20 2.07 -40.77 -12.95
C SER A 20 2.49 -39.57 -13.85
N GLU A 21 1.97 -39.49 -15.08
CA GLU A 21 2.29 -38.40 -16.03
C GLU A 21 1.52 -37.12 -15.83
N ASP A 22 0.57 -37.04 -14.87
CA ASP A 22 -0.19 -35.83 -14.59
C ASP A 22 0.44 -34.93 -13.50
N THR A 23 1.66 -35.24 -13.07
CA THR A 23 2.42 -34.39 -12.16
C THR A 23 3.51 -33.62 -12.91
N GLN A 24 3.17 -32.43 -13.37
CA GLN A 24 4.08 -31.55 -14.07
C GLN A 24 5.12 -31.00 -13.05
N ASP A 25 6.30 -31.61 -13.03
CA ASP A 25 7.44 -31.04 -12.31
C ASP A 25 7.74 -29.65 -12.92
N SER A 26 7.83 -28.65 -12.09
CA SER A 26 8.08 -27.28 -12.52
C SER A 26 9.10 -26.63 -11.60
N SER A 27 10.05 -25.94 -12.18
CA SER A 27 10.99 -25.10 -11.43
C SER A 27 10.28 -23.91 -10.77
N TYR A 28 10.94 -23.29 -9.80
CA TYR A 28 10.40 -22.07 -9.17
C TYR A 28 10.17 -20.97 -10.19
N GLU A 29 11.08 -20.81 -11.16
CA GLU A 29 10.99 -19.79 -12.21
C GLU A 29 9.80 -20.03 -13.14
N GLU A 30 9.64 -21.22 -13.67
CA GLU A 30 8.55 -21.56 -14.60
C GLU A 30 7.18 -21.38 -13.90
N ALA A 31 7.06 -21.88 -12.69
CA ALA A 31 5.85 -21.71 -11.88
C ALA A 31 5.57 -20.22 -11.58
N ALA A 32 6.61 -19.40 -11.33
CA ALA A 32 6.45 -17.97 -11.08
C ALA A 32 6.03 -17.21 -12.34
N GLU A 33 6.59 -17.53 -13.51
CA GLU A 33 6.19 -16.93 -14.79
C GLU A 33 4.70 -17.23 -15.10
N GLU A 34 4.29 -18.46 -14.91
CA GLU A 34 2.89 -18.83 -15.09
C GLU A 34 1.97 -18.15 -14.07
N PHE A 35 2.42 -18.00 -12.83
CA PHE A 35 1.69 -17.24 -11.81
C PHE A 35 1.52 -15.77 -12.23
N PHE A 36 2.57 -15.12 -12.75
CA PHE A 36 2.46 -13.73 -13.22
C PHE A 36 1.50 -13.61 -14.41
N ARG A 37 1.55 -14.56 -15.34
CA ARG A 37 0.57 -14.64 -16.43
C ARG A 37 -0.86 -14.80 -15.89
N HIS A 38 -1.06 -15.70 -14.93
CA HIS A 38 -2.35 -15.88 -14.27
C HIS A 38 -2.85 -14.59 -13.59
N CYS A 39 -1.97 -13.86 -12.91
CA CYS A 39 -2.30 -12.58 -12.28
C CYS A 39 -2.78 -11.54 -13.32
N LYS A 40 -2.12 -11.47 -14.47
CA LYS A 40 -2.51 -10.59 -15.60
C LYS A 40 -3.88 -10.98 -16.17
N ILE A 41 -4.10 -12.26 -16.44
CA ILE A 41 -5.39 -12.79 -16.95
C ILE A 41 -6.53 -12.50 -15.94
N LYS A 42 -6.26 -12.58 -14.64
CA LYS A 42 -7.20 -12.25 -13.57
C LYS A 42 -7.51 -10.75 -13.45
N GLY A 43 -6.88 -9.90 -14.25
CA GLY A 43 -7.09 -8.46 -14.22
C GLY A 43 -6.52 -7.78 -12.97
N LEU A 44 -5.49 -8.33 -12.35
CA LEU A 44 -4.80 -7.63 -11.25
C LEU A 44 -4.11 -6.38 -11.78
N SER A 45 -4.05 -5.32 -10.94
CA SER A 45 -3.37 -4.09 -11.34
C SER A 45 -1.88 -4.33 -11.62
N SER A 46 -1.31 -3.52 -12.51
CA SER A 46 0.12 -3.57 -12.85
C SER A 46 1.01 -3.44 -11.61
N GLU A 47 0.62 -2.60 -10.64
CA GLU A 47 1.33 -2.45 -9.37
C GLU A 47 1.30 -3.73 -8.52
N THR A 48 0.18 -4.46 -8.54
CA THR A 48 0.07 -5.74 -7.82
C THR A 48 0.95 -6.81 -8.47
N VAL A 49 0.97 -6.87 -9.80
CA VAL A 49 1.85 -7.80 -10.53
C VAL A 49 3.32 -7.47 -10.25
N LYS A 50 3.73 -6.20 -10.37
CA LYS A 50 5.09 -5.74 -10.03
C LYS A 50 5.46 -6.03 -8.58
N PHE A 51 4.52 -5.94 -7.66
CA PHE A 51 4.74 -6.33 -6.26
C PHE A 51 5.08 -7.82 -6.17
N TYR A 52 4.30 -8.71 -6.79
CA TYR A 52 4.60 -10.14 -6.78
C TYR A 52 5.94 -10.45 -7.47
N GLU A 53 6.19 -9.88 -8.64
CA GLU A 53 7.46 -10.05 -9.36
C GLU A 53 8.67 -9.69 -8.47
N LYS A 54 8.60 -8.54 -7.81
CA LYS A 54 9.65 -8.07 -6.92
C LYS A 54 9.83 -8.99 -5.70
N GLU A 55 8.74 -9.30 -4.99
CA GLU A 55 8.83 -10.03 -3.72
C GLU A 55 9.18 -11.50 -3.95
N LEU A 56 8.67 -12.16 -5.00
CA LEU A 56 9.01 -13.53 -5.36
C LEU A 56 10.46 -13.64 -5.85
N LYS A 57 10.97 -12.65 -6.61
CA LYS A 57 12.39 -12.59 -6.97
C LYS A 57 13.30 -12.50 -5.74
N GLN A 58 12.90 -11.72 -4.72
CA GLN A 58 13.67 -11.63 -3.47
C GLN A 58 13.54 -12.89 -2.63
N MET A 59 12.38 -13.55 -2.64
CA MET A 59 12.17 -14.83 -1.96
C MET A 59 13.02 -15.92 -2.60
N ARG A 60 13.01 -16.06 -3.93
CA ARG A 60 13.85 -17.01 -4.65
C ARG A 60 15.33 -16.89 -4.27
N ARG A 61 15.86 -15.65 -4.28
CA ARG A 61 17.26 -15.40 -3.88
C ARG A 61 17.55 -15.90 -2.46
N ALA A 62 16.65 -15.60 -1.55
CA ALA A 62 16.84 -16.01 -0.16
C ALA A 62 16.65 -17.52 0.04
N LEU A 63 15.75 -18.16 -0.72
CA LEU A 63 15.61 -19.62 -0.72
C LEU A 63 16.86 -20.30 -1.31
N SER A 64 17.50 -19.69 -2.32
CA SER A 64 18.78 -20.19 -2.85
C SER A 64 19.91 -20.15 -1.81
N GLU A 65 19.94 -19.12 -0.96
CA GLU A 65 20.95 -18.99 0.12
C GLU A 65 20.78 -20.02 1.24
N VAL A 66 19.57 -20.57 1.38
CA VAL A 66 19.27 -21.65 2.34
C VAL A 66 19.16 -23.02 1.64
N GLU A 67 19.74 -23.14 0.45
CA GLU A 67 19.84 -24.39 -0.33
C GLU A 67 18.48 -25.07 -0.60
N ALA A 68 17.39 -24.31 -0.68
CA ALA A 68 16.08 -24.87 -1.02
C ALA A 68 16.07 -25.40 -2.48
N PRO A 69 15.36 -26.51 -2.76
CA PRO A 69 15.35 -27.19 -4.06
C PRO A 69 14.50 -26.41 -5.09
N LEU A 70 15.06 -25.34 -5.67
CA LEU A 70 14.37 -24.44 -6.60
C LEU A 70 14.08 -25.06 -7.97
N GLU A 71 14.76 -26.12 -8.34
CA GLU A 71 14.57 -26.83 -9.63
C GLU A 71 13.24 -27.60 -9.66
N ASN A 72 12.65 -27.86 -8.51
CA ASN A 72 11.34 -28.49 -8.40
C ASN A 72 10.56 -27.95 -7.20
N VAL A 73 9.52 -27.11 -7.49
CA VAL A 73 8.70 -26.49 -6.43
C VAL A 73 8.02 -27.50 -5.51
N ARG A 74 7.79 -28.75 -5.97
CA ARG A 74 7.22 -29.83 -5.19
C ARG A 74 8.09 -30.24 -3.99
N GLN A 75 9.39 -30.08 -4.12
CA GLN A 75 10.35 -30.45 -3.09
C GLN A 75 10.55 -29.34 -2.05
N ILE A 76 10.02 -28.15 -2.27
CA ILE A 76 10.07 -27.06 -1.29
C ILE A 76 9.10 -27.38 -0.15
N GLN A 77 9.65 -27.58 1.05
CA GLN A 77 8.92 -27.95 2.26
C GLN A 77 8.85 -26.77 3.24
N THR A 78 8.05 -26.94 4.29
CA THR A 78 7.87 -25.92 5.34
C THR A 78 9.18 -25.51 5.99
N ILE A 79 10.11 -26.47 6.22
CA ILE A 79 11.42 -26.18 6.79
C ILE A 79 12.20 -25.13 5.98
N HIS A 80 12.16 -25.20 4.64
CA HIS A 80 12.85 -24.20 3.80
C HIS A 80 12.23 -22.80 3.94
N ILE A 81 10.93 -22.70 4.28
CA ILE A 81 10.28 -21.42 4.55
C ILE A 81 10.65 -20.90 5.95
N GLU A 82 10.83 -21.78 6.92
CA GLU A 82 11.33 -21.44 8.26
C GLU A 82 12.77 -20.93 8.17
N ASP A 83 13.66 -21.65 7.48
CA ASP A 83 15.05 -21.25 7.21
C ASP A 83 15.11 -19.91 6.47
N PHE A 84 14.22 -19.70 5.48
CA PHE A 84 14.08 -18.41 4.82
C PHE A 84 13.75 -17.28 5.80
N VAL A 85 12.84 -17.51 6.74
CA VAL A 85 12.47 -16.48 7.75
C VAL A 85 13.66 -16.19 8.65
N GLU A 86 14.33 -17.22 9.16
CA GLU A 86 15.51 -17.08 10.02
C GLU A 86 16.63 -16.34 9.30
N TYR A 87 16.95 -16.71 8.07
CA TYR A 87 17.94 -16.03 7.23
C TYR A 87 17.60 -14.55 7.05
N GLN A 88 16.34 -14.20 6.77
CA GLN A 88 15.93 -12.81 6.60
C GLN A 88 16.04 -12.01 7.92
N GLN A 89 15.75 -12.65 9.06
CA GLN A 89 15.94 -12.05 10.38
C GLN A 89 17.43 -11.83 10.68
N GLY A 90 18.28 -12.82 10.39
CA GLY A 90 19.74 -12.73 10.52
C GLY A 90 20.34 -11.58 9.71
N LEU A 91 19.77 -11.28 8.53
CA LEU A 91 20.13 -10.10 7.74
C LEU A 91 19.59 -8.77 8.30
N GLY A 92 18.90 -8.76 9.43
CA GLY A 92 18.30 -7.55 10.03
C GLY A 92 17.17 -6.95 9.18
N ARG A 93 16.49 -7.74 8.35
CA ARG A 93 15.38 -7.22 7.53
C ARG A 93 14.19 -6.83 8.40
N ALA A 94 13.57 -5.70 8.07
CA ALA A 94 12.39 -5.23 8.79
C ALA A 94 11.24 -6.26 8.70
N ILE A 95 10.54 -6.50 9.82
CA ILE A 95 9.41 -7.45 9.92
C ILE A 95 8.37 -7.23 8.81
N ASN A 96 8.06 -5.97 8.45
CA ASN A 96 7.14 -5.68 7.35
C ASN A 96 7.64 -6.20 6.00
N THR A 97 8.96 -6.17 5.76
CA THR A 97 9.57 -6.68 4.52
C THR A 97 9.45 -8.20 4.47
N ILE A 98 9.77 -8.88 5.58
CA ILE A 98 9.63 -10.33 5.69
C ILE A 98 8.16 -10.73 5.49
N ASN A 99 7.24 -10.09 6.19
CA ASN A 99 5.79 -10.34 6.07
C ASN A 99 5.24 -10.05 4.66
N SER A 100 5.80 -9.09 3.93
CA SER A 100 5.42 -8.83 2.53
C SER A 100 5.84 -9.99 1.63
N ARG A 101 7.04 -10.54 1.81
CA ARG A 101 7.54 -11.71 1.10
C ARG A 101 6.73 -12.96 1.44
N LEU A 102 6.44 -13.19 2.73
CA LEU A 102 5.60 -14.32 3.17
C LEU A 102 4.20 -14.26 2.55
N ARG A 103 3.58 -13.07 2.45
CA ARG A 103 2.27 -12.91 1.77
C ARG A 103 2.36 -13.22 0.28
N ALA A 104 3.39 -12.73 -0.40
CA ALA A 104 3.60 -13.01 -1.82
C ALA A 104 3.85 -14.50 -2.05
N GLY A 105 4.74 -15.13 -1.27
CA GLY A 105 5.05 -16.55 -1.32
C GLY A 105 3.81 -17.42 -1.07
N ARG A 106 3.05 -17.14 -0.01
CA ARG A 106 1.81 -17.87 0.27
C ARG A 106 0.81 -17.81 -0.89
N THR A 107 0.67 -16.64 -1.52
CA THR A 107 -0.24 -16.49 -2.67
C THR A 107 0.26 -17.30 -3.86
N PHE A 108 1.56 -17.31 -4.10
CA PHE A 108 2.21 -18.08 -5.16
C PHE A 108 2.08 -19.59 -4.92
N PHE A 109 2.42 -20.09 -3.74
CA PHE A 109 2.31 -21.52 -3.43
C PHE A 109 0.85 -22.00 -3.37
N ASN A 110 -0.11 -21.14 -3.00
CA ASN A 110 -1.53 -21.43 -3.20
C ASN A 110 -1.91 -21.56 -4.68
N PHE A 111 -1.26 -20.84 -5.58
CA PHE A 111 -1.44 -21.03 -7.01
C PHE A 111 -0.82 -22.36 -7.44
N CYS A 112 0.41 -22.69 -7.03
CA CYS A 112 1.06 -23.97 -7.32
C CYS A 112 0.22 -25.17 -6.86
N LEU A 113 -0.39 -25.09 -5.66
CA LEU A 113 -1.30 -26.13 -5.16
C LEU A 113 -2.54 -26.30 -6.06
N ARG A 114 -3.17 -25.21 -6.47
CA ARG A 114 -4.32 -25.27 -7.40
C ARG A 114 -3.97 -25.83 -8.78
N LYS A 115 -2.72 -25.62 -9.22
CA LYS A 115 -2.19 -26.14 -10.49
C LYS A 115 -1.66 -27.58 -10.37
N LYS A 116 -1.66 -28.14 -9.17
CA LYS A 116 -1.11 -29.46 -8.86
C LYS A 116 0.42 -29.57 -9.09
N TYR A 117 1.14 -28.46 -9.05
CA TYR A 117 2.59 -28.42 -9.05
C TYR A 117 3.17 -28.94 -7.72
N ILE A 118 2.40 -28.77 -6.64
CA ILE A 118 2.67 -29.24 -5.30
C ILE A 118 1.44 -29.92 -4.72
N ASP A 119 1.63 -30.85 -3.77
CA ASP A 119 0.55 -31.55 -3.10
C ASP A 119 0.19 -30.91 -1.76
N VAL A 120 1.16 -30.27 -1.11
CA VAL A 120 1.01 -29.58 0.17
C VAL A 120 1.62 -28.19 0.06
N ASN A 121 0.96 -27.19 0.61
CA ASN A 121 1.49 -25.84 0.61
C ASN A 121 2.57 -25.68 1.70
N PRO A 122 3.84 -25.36 1.36
CA PRO A 122 4.91 -25.19 2.33
C PRO A 122 4.69 -24.02 3.32
N PHE A 123 3.69 -23.17 3.06
CA PHE A 123 3.28 -22.10 3.97
C PHE A 123 2.21 -22.51 4.99
N ASP A 124 1.76 -23.78 4.97
CA ASP A 124 0.81 -24.25 5.97
C ASP A 124 1.51 -24.26 7.34
N GLY A 125 0.85 -23.66 8.33
CA GLY A 125 1.44 -23.44 9.66
C GLY A 125 2.34 -22.21 9.81
N ILE A 126 2.91 -21.67 8.74
CA ILE A 126 3.74 -20.46 8.81
C ILE A 126 2.87 -19.24 9.12
N GLN A 127 3.14 -18.58 10.24
CA GLN A 127 2.45 -17.34 10.62
C GLN A 127 3.24 -16.09 10.20
N GLN A 128 2.54 -14.99 10.00
CA GLN A 128 3.22 -13.70 9.88
C GLN A 128 3.90 -13.33 11.20
N LEU A 129 5.09 -12.76 11.10
CA LEU A 129 5.82 -12.28 12.26
C LEU A 129 5.02 -11.18 12.96
N ARG A 130 4.87 -11.32 14.29
CA ARG A 130 4.15 -10.35 15.10
C ARG A 130 4.91 -9.02 15.08
N LYS A 131 4.19 -7.96 14.79
CA LYS A 131 4.70 -6.59 14.89
C LYS A 131 3.84 -5.82 15.88
N ARG A 132 4.47 -5.08 16.78
CA ARG A 132 3.76 -4.04 17.53
C ARG A 132 3.27 -3.00 16.53
N HIS A 133 1.97 -2.83 16.46
CA HIS A 133 1.35 -1.87 15.55
C HIS A 133 1.38 -0.48 16.18
N GLU A 134 2.49 0.22 16.04
CA GLU A 134 2.60 1.60 16.45
C GLU A 134 2.09 2.54 15.35
N VAL A 135 1.39 3.60 15.76
CA VAL A 135 1.11 4.71 14.85
C VAL A 135 2.43 5.41 14.59
N GLY A 136 2.87 5.41 13.33
CA GLY A 136 4.12 6.08 12.98
C GLY A 136 4.08 7.58 13.29
N PRO A 137 5.25 8.26 13.38
CA PRO A 137 5.36 9.64 13.82
C PRO A 137 4.50 10.60 12.97
N THR A 138 4.02 11.66 13.64
CA THR A 138 3.21 12.74 13.08
C THR A 138 3.89 14.07 13.28
N PHE A 139 3.58 15.08 12.45
CA PHE A 139 4.15 16.42 12.60
C PHE A 139 3.52 17.18 13.76
N SER A 140 4.30 17.81 14.62
CA SER A 140 3.79 18.84 15.55
C SER A 140 3.22 20.04 14.77
N LYS A 141 2.43 20.89 15.45
CA LYS A 141 1.93 22.14 14.84
C LYS A 141 3.06 23.03 14.31
N GLY A 142 4.17 23.14 15.06
CA GLY A 142 5.35 23.92 14.67
C GLY A 142 6.06 23.32 13.44
N GLN A 143 6.24 22.00 13.41
CA GLN A 143 6.84 21.30 12.26
C GLN A 143 5.99 21.47 11.00
N LEU A 144 4.66 21.27 11.11
CA LEU A 144 3.75 21.45 9.98
C LEU A 144 3.79 22.91 9.46
N LYS A 145 3.81 23.90 10.35
CA LYS A 145 3.92 25.32 9.98
C LYS A 145 5.24 25.61 9.24
N ARG A 146 6.39 25.08 9.73
CA ARG A 146 7.68 25.24 9.04
C ARG A 146 7.65 24.63 7.64
N LEU A 147 7.09 23.43 7.48
CA LEU A 147 6.97 22.76 6.19
C LEU A 147 6.11 23.57 5.19
N LEU A 148 4.96 24.07 5.64
CA LEU A 148 4.03 24.82 4.78
C LEU A 148 4.57 26.23 4.42
N ASN A 149 5.45 26.81 5.20
CA ASN A 149 6.06 28.10 4.92
C ASN A 149 7.38 28.01 4.12
N ALA A 150 7.87 26.81 3.83
CA ALA A 150 9.16 26.62 3.17
C ALA A 150 9.13 26.84 1.63
N PRO A 151 8.02 26.57 0.89
CA PRO A 151 7.97 26.81 -0.53
C PRO A 151 8.01 28.31 -0.86
N ASP A 152 8.82 28.68 -1.85
CA ASP A 152 8.80 30.02 -2.44
C ASP A 152 7.60 30.18 -3.38
N VAL A 153 6.53 30.76 -2.87
CA VAL A 153 5.26 30.95 -3.59
C VAL A 153 5.31 31.97 -4.73
N THR A 154 6.42 32.68 -4.91
CA THR A 154 6.63 33.55 -6.06
C THR A 154 6.99 32.76 -7.31
N THR A 155 7.28 31.46 -7.16
CA THR A 155 7.56 30.54 -8.26
C THR A 155 6.40 29.56 -8.46
N PHE A 156 6.16 29.16 -9.71
CA PHE A 156 5.17 28.10 -10.02
C PHE A 156 5.40 26.82 -9.22
N VAL A 157 6.66 26.37 -9.13
CA VAL A 157 7.03 25.15 -8.37
C VAL A 157 6.69 25.31 -6.90
N GLY A 158 7.01 26.45 -6.30
CA GLY A 158 6.73 26.67 -4.89
C GLY A 158 5.23 26.78 -4.58
N LEU A 159 4.47 27.48 -5.42
CA LEU A 159 3.00 27.58 -5.29
C LEU A 159 2.34 26.21 -5.46
N ARG A 160 2.78 25.42 -6.45
CA ARG A 160 2.34 24.04 -6.63
C ARG A 160 2.64 23.18 -5.39
N ASP A 161 3.87 23.24 -4.91
CA ASP A 161 4.32 22.38 -3.79
C ASP A 161 3.62 22.76 -2.48
N LEU A 162 3.35 24.06 -2.24
CA LEU A 162 2.49 24.50 -1.14
C LEU A 162 1.07 23.92 -1.30
N SER A 163 0.50 24.00 -2.51
CA SER A 163 -0.84 23.46 -2.81
C SER A 163 -0.92 21.96 -2.57
N LEU A 164 0.11 21.20 -2.97
CA LEU A 164 0.24 19.77 -2.69
C LEU A 164 0.27 19.49 -1.18
N MET A 165 1.14 20.18 -0.44
CA MET A 165 1.31 19.96 1.01
C MET A 165 0.06 20.35 1.79
N LEU A 166 -0.60 21.46 1.45
CA LEU A 166 -1.86 21.87 2.06
C LEU A 166 -2.98 20.88 1.76
N THR A 167 -3.04 20.35 0.53
CA THR A 167 -4.02 19.34 0.17
C THR A 167 -3.81 18.07 1.02
N PHE A 168 -2.58 17.59 1.19
CA PHE A 168 -2.32 16.47 2.10
C PHE A 168 -2.70 16.80 3.55
N ALA A 169 -2.28 17.97 4.06
CA ALA A 169 -2.46 18.36 5.46
C ALA A 169 -3.93 18.58 5.84
N HIS A 170 -4.74 19.11 4.92
CA HIS A 170 -6.11 19.50 5.23
C HIS A 170 -7.17 18.48 4.79
N THR A 171 -6.79 17.47 4.00
CA THR A 171 -7.73 16.47 3.48
C THR A 171 -7.36 15.03 3.83
N GLY A 172 -6.10 14.78 4.16
CA GLY A 172 -5.58 13.44 4.43
C GLY A 172 -5.67 12.48 3.23
N VAL A 173 -5.76 12.98 1.99
CA VAL A 173 -5.80 12.13 0.77
C VAL A 173 -4.54 11.28 0.62
N ARG A 174 -4.66 10.15 -0.08
CA ARG A 174 -3.50 9.32 -0.43
C ARG A 174 -2.72 9.94 -1.59
N LEU A 175 -1.42 9.59 -1.69
CA LEU A 175 -0.58 10.06 -2.81
C LEU A 175 -1.18 9.70 -4.17
N THR A 176 -1.66 8.46 -4.34
CA THR A 176 -2.30 8.02 -5.58
C THR A 176 -3.60 8.77 -5.89
N GLU A 177 -4.38 9.11 -4.87
CA GLU A 177 -5.58 9.90 -5.02
C GLU A 177 -5.24 11.33 -5.47
N LEU A 178 -4.26 11.96 -4.81
CA LEU A 178 -3.82 13.31 -5.14
C LEU A 178 -3.28 13.42 -6.57
N THR A 179 -2.46 12.47 -7.02
CA THR A 179 -1.91 12.48 -8.39
C THR A 179 -2.95 12.20 -9.48
N SER A 180 -4.10 11.65 -9.10
CA SER A 180 -5.22 11.39 -10.03
C SER A 180 -6.31 12.47 -10.00
N LEU A 181 -6.19 13.50 -9.13
CA LEU A 181 -7.15 14.60 -9.09
C LEU A 181 -7.18 15.35 -10.41
N ARG A 182 -8.37 15.72 -10.84
CA ARG A 182 -8.63 16.52 -12.02
C ARG A 182 -9.11 17.91 -11.62
N VAL A 183 -8.98 18.88 -12.51
CA VAL A 183 -9.47 20.26 -12.32
C VAL A 183 -10.95 20.25 -11.91
N GLN A 184 -11.77 19.47 -12.61
CA GLN A 184 -13.21 19.32 -12.34
C GLN A 184 -13.55 18.67 -11.00
N ASP A 185 -12.60 17.97 -10.35
CA ASP A 185 -12.80 17.39 -9.03
C ASP A 185 -12.78 18.44 -7.91
N VAL A 186 -12.31 19.67 -8.21
CA VAL A 186 -12.25 20.78 -7.26
C VAL A 186 -13.39 21.76 -7.56
N THR A 187 -14.25 21.97 -6.58
CA THR A 187 -15.33 22.95 -6.66
C THR A 187 -15.09 24.08 -5.65
N PHE A 188 -15.42 25.30 -6.04
CA PHE A 188 -15.24 26.49 -5.18
C PHE A 188 -16.55 27.10 -4.70
N ASP A 189 -17.70 26.58 -5.14
CA ASP A 189 -19.01 27.06 -4.74
C ASP A 189 -19.28 26.79 -3.26
N GLY A 190 -19.88 27.75 -2.58
CA GLY A 190 -20.11 27.68 -1.15
C GLY A 190 -18.82 27.47 -0.37
N LYS A 191 -18.77 26.43 0.46
CA LYS A 191 -17.55 26.05 1.20
C LYS A 191 -16.44 25.51 0.31
N GLY A 192 -16.75 25.07 -0.90
CA GLY A 192 -15.83 24.37 -1.79
C GLY A 192 -15.55 22.92 -1.34
N ALA A 193 -15.10 22.08 -2.26
CA ALA A 193 -14.77 20.70 -1.95
C ALA A 193 -13.82 20.08 -2.98
N ILE A 194 -13.15 19.00 -2.57
CA ILE A 194 -12.48 18.05 -3.46
C ILE A 194 -13.30 16.77 -3.50
N ASN A 195 -13.64 16.32 -4.70
CA ASN A 195 -14.31 15.06 -4.97
C ASN A 195 -13.25 13.99 -5.28
N VAL A 196 -12.96 13.11 -4.33
CA VAL A 196 -11.96 12.06 -4.51
C VAL A 196 -12.64 10.83 -5.09
N GLN A 197 -12.36 10.53 -6.35
CA GLN A 197 -12.84 9.33 -7.02
C GLN A 197 -11.95 8.13 -6.69
N ARG A 198 -12.51 6.92 -6.59
CA ARG A 198 -11.74 5.69 -6.40
C ARG A 198 -11.81 4.81 -7.64
N ALA A 199 -10.67 4.53 -8.23
CA ALA A 199 -10.55 3.64 -9.39
C ALA A 199 -10.99 2.18 -9.12
N LYS A 200 -10.95 1.69 -7.87
CA LYS A 200 -11.22 0.28 -7.53
C LYS A 200 -12.46 0.00 -6.67
N ASN A 201 -13.01 1.00 -5.98
CA ASN A 201 -14.22 0.81 -5.16
C ASN A 201 -15.11 2.05 -5.32
N ARG A 202 -16.35 1.86 -5.70
CA ARG A 202 -17.42 2.81 -6.06
C ARG A 202 -17.78 3.90 -5.04
N PHE A 203 -16.98 4.19 -4.03
CA PHE A 203 -17.25 5.23 -3.05
C PHE A 203 -16.38 6.46 -3.32
N ALA A 204 -16.88 7.32 -4.20
CA ALA A 204 -16.43 8.71 -4.25
C ALA A 204 -16.71 9.37 -2.89
N ARG A 205 -15.76 10.16 -2.40
CA ARG A 205 -15.97 10.96 -1.19
C ARG A 205 -15.73 12.43 -1.47
N ARG A 206 -16.59 13.26 -0.92
CA ARG A 206 -16.48 14.71 -0.97
C ARG A 206 -15.78 15.20 0.30
N ILE A 207 -14.69 15.94 0.15
CA ILE A 207 -13.92 16.52 1.26
C ILE A 207 -14.06 18.04 1.19
N PRO A 208 -14.74 18.69 2.17
CA PRO A 208 -14.85 20.15 2.19
C PRO A 208 -13.49 20.83 2.30
N LEU A 209 -13.32 21.96 1.63
CA LEU A 209 -12.11 22.76 1.69
C LEU A 209 -12.11 23.67 2.92
N THR A 210 -10.94 23.81 3.55
CA THR A 210 -10.70 24.91 4.47
C THR A 210 -10.50 26.20 3.68
N ASN A 211 -10.77 27.37 4.28
CA ASN A 211 -10.61 28.65 3.62
C ASN A 211 -9.19 28.87 3.09
N HIS A 212 -8.18 28.41 3.85
CA HIS A 212 -6.78 28.52 3.46
C HIS A 212 -6.48 27.65 2.22
N LEU A 213 -6.86 26.37 2.25
CA LEU A 213 -6.68 25.47 1.11
C LEU A 213 -7.41 25.99 -0.14
N LYS A 214 -8.65 26.52 0.04
CA LYS A 214 -9.46 27.09 -1.04
C LYS A 214 -8.74 28.24 -1.74
N LYS A 215 -8.13 29.18 -0.97
CA LYS A 215 -7.36 30.30 -1.51
C LYS A 215 -6.14 29.84 -2.32
N VAL A 216 -5.35 28.94 -1.74
CA VAL A 216 -4.11 28.47 -2.36
C VAL A 216 -4.39 27.62 -3.61
N LEU A 217 -5.40 26.74 -3.56
CA LEU A 217 -5.78 25.96 -4.74
C LEU A 217 -6.29 26.85 -5.88
N ARG A 218 -7.04 27.90 -5.57
CA ARG A 218 -7.51 28.85 -6.59
C ARG A 218 -6.34 29.53 -7.27
N ALA A 219 -5.41 30.10 -6.51
CA ALA A 219 -4.21 30.74 -7.06
C ALA A 219 -3.38 29.76 -7.90
N TYR A 220 -3.19 28.53 -7.41
CA TYR A 220 -2.48 27.51 -8.17
C TYR A 220 -3.19 27.15 -9.48
N MET A 221 -4.52 27.01 -9.46
CA MET A 221 -5.28 26.65 -10.66
C MET A 221 -5.33 27.79 -11.68
N GLU A 222 -5.26 29.05 -11.23
CA GLU A 222 -5.10 30.22 -12.10
C GLU A 222 -3.75 30.19 -12.81
N GLU A 223 -2.64 29.92 -12.08
CA GLU A 223 -1.30 29.80 -12.65
C GLU A 223 -1.13 28.56 -13.54
N ARG A 224 -1.82 27.46 -13.22
CA ARG A 224 -1.82 26.26 -14.05
C ARG A 224 -2.44 26.53 -15.42
N GLY A 225 -3.48 27.35 -15.48
CA GLY A 225 -4.22 27.65 -16.70
C GLY A 225 -4.94 26.43 -17.30
N ALA A 226 -5.38 26.57 -18.53
CA ALA A 226 -6.01 25.51 -19.32
C ALA A 226 -4.95 24.73 -20.09
N LEU A 227 -5.04 23.38 -20.06
CA LEU A 227 -4.14 22.47 -20.76
C LEU A 227 -4.97 21.42 -21.53
N GLU A 228 -4.32 20.68 -22.43
CA GLU A 228 -4.95 19.59 -23.19
C GLU A 228 -5.50 18.46 -22.30
N HIS A 229 -4.95 18.31 -21.10
CA HIS A 229 -5.42 17.37 -20.09
C HIS A 229 -5.95 18.09 -18.85
N ASP A 230 -6.78 17.40 -18.08
CA ASP A 230 -7.48 17.93 -16.91
C ASP A 230 -6.85 17.54 -15.56
N ILE A 231 -5.68 16.87 -15.53
CA ILE A 231 -4.99 16.51 -14.29
C ILE A 231 -4.61 17.78 -13.52
N LEU A 232 -4.97 17.84 -12.24
CA LEU A 232 -4.83 19.04 -11.42
C LEU A 232 -3.36 19.42 -11.19
N PHE A 233 -2.53 18.48 -10.73
CA PHE A 233 -1.14 18.77 -10.37
C PHE A 233 -0.18 18.38 -11.48
N ILE A 234 0.61 19.39 -11.93
CA ILE A 234 1.51 19.26 -13.08
C ILE A 234 2.96 19.58 -12.71
N ASN A 235 3.89 19.18 -13.57
CA ASN A 235 5.29 19.59 -13.52
C ASN A 235 5.50 20.91 -14.29
N VAL A 236 6.74 21.36 -14.43
CA VAL A 236 7.09 22.60 -15.16
C VAL A 236 6.98 22.48 -16.69
N GLU A 237 6.76 21.28 -17.21
CA GLU A 237 6.60 20.97 -18.63
C GLU A 237 5.13 20.68 -18.95
N ASP A 238 4.22 21.13 -18.10
CA ASP A 238 2.76 20.93 -18.20
C ASP A 238 2.31 19.47 -18.26
N ASN A 239 3.15 18.53 -17.84
CA ASN A 239 2.78 17.12 -17.74
C ASN A 239 2.29 16.77 -16.33
N PRO A 240 1.44 15.73 -16.19
CA PRO A 240 1.03 15.24 -14.88
C PRO A 240 2.22 14.94 -13.98
N ILE A 241 2.24 15.49 -12.77
CA ILE A 241 3.33 15.24 -11.82
C ILE A 241 3.30 13.79 -11.35
N ASN A 242 4.47 13.12 -11.35
CA ASN A 242 4.56 11.75 -10.87
C ASN A 242 4.73 11.66 -9.35
N GLN A 243 4.40 10.50 -8.80
CA GLN A 243 4.44 10.26 -7.36
C GLN A 243 5.85 10.40 -6.76
N ARG A 244 6.87 9.99 -7.51
CA ARG A 244 8.27 10.05 -7.06
C ARG A 244 8.73 11.49 -6.91
N THR A 245 8.41 12.35 -7.88
CA THR A 245 8.72 13.79 -7.80
C THR A 245 8.09 14.41 -6.56
N ILE A 246 6.81 14.13 -6.27
CA ILE A 246 6.14 14.62 -5.05
C ILE A 246 6.90 14.16 -3.80
N GLN A 247 7.26 12.88 -3.70
CA GLN A 247 7.99 12.34 -2.57
C GLN A 247 9.37 12.98 -2.40
N GLU A 248 10.08 13.23 -3.50
CA GLU A 248 11.39 13.89 -3.50
C GLU A 248 11.26 15.37 -3.07
N ARG A 249 10.24 16.08 -3.55
CA ARG A 249 9.95 17.47 -3.12
C ARG A 249 9.63 17.54 -1.63
N LEU A 250 8.78 16.66 -1.12
CA LEU A 250 8.46 16.59 0.31
C LEU A 250 9.70 16.34 1.17
N LYS A 251 10.57 15.40 0.74
CA LYS A 251 11.86 15.16 1.43
C LYS A 251 12.79 16.38 1.39
N HIS A 252 12.82 17.10 0.26
CA HIS A 252 13.58 18.33 0.13
C HIS A 252 13.15 19.36 1.18
N TYR A 253 11.83 19.67 1.26
CA TYR A 253 11.32 20.58 2.27
C TYR A 253 11.55 20.09 3.70
N GLY A 254 11.46 18.77 3.92
CA GLY A 254 11.82 18.17 5.19
C GLY A 254 13.28 18.41 5.62
N LYS A 255 14.20 18.37 4.66
CA LYS A 255 15.64 18.67 4.89
C LYS A 255 15.85 20.15 5.16
N VAL A 256 15.34 21.03 4.30
CA VAL A 256 15.47 22.49 4.43
C VAL A 256 14.93 23.00 5.77
N THR A 257 13.83 22.44 6.24
CA THR A 257 13.20 22.83 7.52
C THR A 257 13.73 22.07 8.74
N ASN A 258 14.70 21.15 8.56
CA ASN A 258 15.18 20.19 9.55
C ASN A 258 14.13 19.24 10.15
N VAL A 259 12.89 19.23 9.66
CA VAL A 259 11.82 18.35 10.14
C VAL A 259 12.13 16.88 9.81
N GLN A 260 12.84 16.62 8.69
CA GLN A 260 13.21 15.27 8.27
C GLN A 260 14.06 14.51 9.31
N LYS A 261 14.78 15.21 10.20
CA LYS A 261 15.58 14.60 11.27
C LYS A 261 14.72 13.92 12.34
N GLU A 262 13.52 14.47 12.59
CA GLU A 262 12.61 14.02 13.65
C GLU A 262 11.49 13.13 13.06
N VAL A 263 10.92 13.57 11.93
CA VAL A 263 9.79 12.88 11.27
C VAL A 263 10.08 12.76 9.79
N SER A 264 10.05 11.54 9.25
CA SER A 264 10.17 11.32 7.80
C SER A 264 9.04 12.02 7.05
N VAL A 265 9.39 13.08 6.30
CA VAL A 265 8.42 13.89 5.57
C VAL A 265 7.93 13.14 4.32
N SER A 266 6.69 12.70 4.38
CA SER A 266 6.08 11.84 3.36
C SER A 266 4.56 12.06 3.31
N PRO A 267 3.88 11.70 2.20
CA PRO A 267 2.41 11.76 2.11
C PRO A 267 1.71 11.03 3.25
N HIS A 268 2.27 9.89 3.70
CA HIS A 268 1.72 9.14 4.83
C HIS A 268 1.87 9.87 6.16
N ALA A 269 2.97 10.61 6.37
CA ALA A 269 3.14 11.42 7.58
C ALA A 269 2.12 12.57 7.62
N PHE A 270 1.86 13.26 6.49
CA PHE A 270 0.80 14.24 6.39
C PHE A 270 -0.58 13.64 6.71
N ARG A 271 -0.90 12.49 6.15
CA ARG A 271 -2.17 11.81 6.41
C ARG A 271 -2.32 11.38 7.87
N ARG A 272 -1.25 10.85 8.49
CA ARG A 272 -1.25 10.54 9.92
C ARG A 272 -1.47 11.81 10.76
N THR A 273 -0.80 12.90 10.42
CA THR A 273 -0.97 14.19 11.08
C THR A 273 -2.39 14.72 10.95
N PHE A 274 -3.02 14.61 9.77
CA PHE A 274 -4.43 14.94 9.58
C PHE A 274 -5.33 14.12 10.50
N CYS A 275 -5.14 12.79 10.56
CA CYS A 275 -5.94 11.93 11.44
C CYS A 275 -5.77 12.34 12.90
N ARG A 276 -4.52 12.56 13.37
CA ARG A 276 -4.26 13.03 14.73
C ARG A 276 -4.96 14.34 15.04
N ILE A 277 -4.77 15.37 14.21
CA ILE A 277 -5.39 16.69 14.42
C ILE A 277 -6.93 16.57 14.51
N LYS A 278 -7.54 15.70 13.70
CA LYS A 278 -8.99 15.49 13.72
C LYS A 278 -9.47 14.73 14.96
N VAL A 279 -8.68 13.78 15.45
CA VAL A 279 -8.98 13.07 16.72
C VAL A 279 -8.83 14.02 17.90
N GLU A 280 -7.72 14.77 18.00
CA GLU A 280 -7.51 15.80 19.04
C GLU A 280 -8.61 16.88 19.05
N ALA A 281 -9.21 17.15 17.89
CA ALA A 281 -10.34 18.08 17.76
C ALA A 281 -11.72 17.42 18.06
N GLY A 282 -11.77 16.18 18.55
CA GLY A 282 -13.01 15.48 18.86
C GLY A 282 -13.85 15.06 17.66
N THR A 283 -13.26 14.97 16.45
CA THR A 283 -14.02 14.55 15.26
C THR A 283 -14.49 13.10 15.40
N ASN A 284 -15.79 12.87 15.22
CA ASN A 284 -16.37 11.53 15.24
C ASN A 284 -15.65 10.57 14.28
N LEU A 285 -15.34 9.35 14.73
CA LEU A 285 -14.57 8.36 13.97
C LEU A 285 -15.20 7.97 12.64
N PHE A 286 -16.52 7.88 12.54
CA PHE A 286 -17.20 7.57 11.28
C PHE A 286 -17.08 8.74 10.30
N VAL A 287 -17.11 9.99 10.79
CA VAL A 287 -16.85 11.17 9.96
C VAL A 287 -15.41 11.16 9.47
N LEU A 288 -14.44 10.87 10.36
CA LEU A 288 -13.03 10.75 10.00
C LEU A 288 -12.78 9.61 9.01
N GLN A 289 -13.44 8.47 9.17
CA GLN A 289 -13.40 7.36 8.22
C GLN A 289 -13.87 7.78 6.82
N ARG A 290 -15.01 8.50 6.76
CA ARG A 290 -15.55 9.04 5.50
C ARG A 290 -14.59 10.04 4.84
N LEU A 291 -14.02 10.97 5.61
CA LEU A 291 -13.04 11.95 5.11
C LEU A 291 -11.79 11.30 4.54
N THR A 292 -11.24 10.32 5.26
CA THR A 292 -9.99 9.68 4.89
C THR A 292 -10.17 8.49 3.93
N GLY A 293 -11.35 7.90 3.88
CA GLY A 293 -11.65 6.68 3.10
C GLY A 293 -10.88 5.47 3.61
N HIS A 294 -10.75 5.29 4.94
CA HIS A 294 -10.26 4.05 5.52
C HIS A 294 -11.32 2.94 5.39
N GLN A 295 -10.91 1.76 4.96
CA GLN A 295 -11.80 0.61 4.80
C GLN A 295 -12.23 0.04 6.16
N SER A 296 -11.33 0.08 7.15
CA SER A 296 -11.54 -0.40 8.50
C SER A 296 -11.39 0.74 9.51
N LEU A 297 -12.24 0.74 10.54
CA LEU A 297 -12.12 1.62 11.71
C LEU A 297 -10.93 1.26 12.60
N GLU A 298 -10.41 0.04 12.50
CA GLU A 298 -9.32 -0.49 13.33
C GLU A 298 -8.07 0.41 13.31
N ILE A 299 -7.76 0.93 12.12
CA ILE A 299 -6.63 1.86 11.96
C ILE A 299 -6.90 3.19 12.68
N LEU A 300 -8.15 3.66 12.66
CA LEU A 300 -8.53 4.94 13.29
C LEU A 300 -8.69 4.82 14.80
N LYS A 301 -9.14 3.68 15.33
CA LYS A 301 -9.21 3.41 16.77
C LYS A 301 -7.86 3.66 17.45
N ARG A 302 -6.75 3.26 16.82
CA ARG A 302 -5.40 3.50 17.37
C ARG A 302 -5.04 4.97 17.52
N TYR A 303 -5.57 5.85 16.64
CA TYR A 303 -5.38 7.29 16.82
C TYR A 303 -6.15 7.80 18.02
N VAL A 304 -7.34 7.25 18.30
CA VAL A 304 -8.11 7.59 19.49
C VAL A 304 -7.44 7.10 20.76
N GLU A 305 -6.92 5.88 20.77
CA GLU A 305 -6.16 5.32 21.90
C GLU A 305 -4.94 6.16 22.28
N ILE A 306 -4.27 6.80 21.29
CA ILE A 306 -3.03 7.57 21.51
C ILE A 306 -3.33 9.06 21.71
N TYR A 307 -4.33 9.63 21.03
CA TYR A 307 -4.57 11.08 20.92
C TYR A 307 -6.00 11.48 21.26
N GLY A 308 -6.84 10.54 21.66
CA GLY A 308 -8.21 10.83 22.08
C GLY A 308 -8.24 11.65 23.38
N LYS A 309 -9.36 12.31 23.62
CA LYS A 309 -9.59 12.97 24.89
C LYS A 309 -9.75 11.93 25.97
N ASP A 310 -9.29 12.25 27.18
CA ASP A 310 -9.47 11.39 28.34
C ASP A 310 -10.94 11.19 28.66
N LEU A 311 -11.27 10.05 29.30
CA LEU A 311 -12.64 9.68 29.69
C LEU A 311 -13.30 10.74 30.61
N GLU A 312 -12.49 11.44 31.41
CA GLU A 312 -12.92 12.53 32.26
C GLU A 312 -13.48 13.69 31.46
N ASP A 313 -12.76 14.18 30.45
CA ASP A 313 -13.24 15.22 29.50
C ASP A 313 -14.50 14.80 28.74
N ALA A 314 -14.66 13.51 28.47
CA ALA A 314 -15.80 13.00 27.71
C ALA A 314 -17.09 12.92 28.58
N ILE A 315 -16.97 12.68 29.87
CA ILE A 315 -18.12 12.63 30.82
C ILE A 315 -18.67 14.02 31.08
N GLU A 316 -17.83 15.03 31.16
CA GLU A 316 -18.22 16.41 31.40
C GLU A 316 -18.99 17.06 30.23
N GLN A 317 -18.76 16.52 28.99
CA GLN A 317 -19.43 17.07 27.82
C GLN A 317 -20.91 16.68 27.73
N GLY A 318 -21.78 17.69 27.74
CA GLY A 318 -23.24 17.51 27.55
C GLY A 318 -24.08 17.55 28.83
N PHE A 319 -23.48 17.79 29.97
CA PHE A 319 -24.17 17.95 31.26
C PHE A 319 -24.16 19.39 31.76
N ASP A 320 -24.06 20.37 30.84
CA ASP A 320 -24.20 21.80 31.13
C ASP A 320 -25.69 22.15 31.42
N TYR A 321 -26.16 21.94 32.66
CA TYR A 321 -27.46 22.48 33.14
C TYR A 321 -27.27 23.42 34.32
#